data_c53331967b1633734d3d54d91fdcdad7
#
_entry.id   c53331967b1633734d3d54d91fdcdad7
#
_cell.length_a   1.000
_cell.length_b   1.000
_cell.length_c   1.000
_cell.angle_alpha   90.00
_cell.angle_beta   90.00
_cell.angle_gamma   90.00
#
_symmetry.space_group_name_H-M   'P 1'
#
loop_
_entity.id
_entity.type
_entity.pdbx_description
1 polymer ?
#
loop_
_entity_poly.entity_id
_entity_poly.type
_entity_poly.pdbx_seq_one_letter_code
_entity_poly.pdbx_strand_id
1 'polypeptide(L)'
;MPRFEERFTVQASPETVWGFLLDPNRLAPCIPGCEGLEIVDARRYTMRLTVKVGFLSTSQAIVMEIVEEDPPRRLVSKGHGEDKLIGSQVDVRTTLELTPEGEGTRVAYTSDVRVLGRLGSIGDAVMKSKAGQLAAEFARNVKAALDSGSSR
;
A
#
# COMPACT_ATOMS: atom_id res chain seq x y z
N MET A 1 13.74 -9.74 7.02
CA MET A 1 12.44 -9.28 6.51
C MET A 1 12.40 -7.76 6.58
N PRO A 2 12.37 -7.09 5.43
CA PRO A 2 12.28 -5.64 5.45
C PRO A 2 10.95 -5.17 6.04
N ARG A 3 11.03 -4.14 6.86
CA ARG A 3 9.87 -3.49 7.41
C ARG A 3 9.92 -2.02 7.04
N PHE A 4 8.81 -1.50 6.56
CA PHE A 4 8.72 -0.11 6.14
C PHE A 4 7.64 0.59 6.95
N GLU A 5 7.95 1.82 7.38
CA GLU A 5 7.03 2.61 8.17
C GLU A 5 6.90 3.98 7.53
N GLU A 6 5.69 4.51 7.53
CA GLU A 6 5.44 5.84 7.02
C GLU A 6 4.37 6.51 7.88
N ARG A 7 4.53 7.82 8.10
CA ARG A 7 3.57 8.61 8.86
C ARG A 7 3.34 9.93 8.16
N PHE A 8 2.09 10.33 8.12
CA PHE A 8 1.76 11.63 7.54
C PHE A 8 0.42 12.08 8.09
N THR A 9 0.14 13.38 7.96
CA THR A 9 -1.11 13.97 8.43
C THR A 9 -1.89 14.48 7.24
N VAL A 10 -3.20 14.22 7.23
CA VAL A 10 -4.10 14.69 6.18
C VAL A 10 -5.18 15.57 6.79
N GLN A 11 -5.72 16.48 5.98
CA GLN A 11 -6.75 17.44 6.41
C GLN A 11 -8.15 16.88 6.19
N ALA A 12 -8.42 15.75 6.81
CA ALA A 12 -9.72 15.09 6.73
C ALA A 12 -9.95 14.31 8.02
N SER A 13 -11.21 14.09 8.36
CA SER A 13 -11.55 13.34 9.57
C SER A 13 -11.16 11.87 9.43
N PRO A 14 -10.95 11.16 10.55
CA PRO A 14 -10.65 9.73 10.47
C PRO A 14 -11.67 8.93 9.68
N GLU A 15 -12.94 9.28 9.79
CA GLU A 15 -14.00 8.59 9.03
C GLU A 15 -13.86 8.81 7.54
N THR A 16 -13.52 10.03 7.13
CA THR A 16 -13.30 10.34 5.72
C THR A 16 -12.07 9.60 5.18
N VAL A 17 -10.99 9.60 5.97
CA VAL A 17 -9.77 8.90 5.59
C VAL A 17 -10.03 7.40 5.48
N TRP A 18 -10.75 6.84 6.44
CA TRP A 18 -11.10 5.42 6.45
C TRP A 18 -11.84 5.04 5.18
N GLY A 19 -12.89 5.80 4.84
CA GLY A 19 -13.68 5.54 3.64
C GLY A 19 -12.86 5.61 2.36
N PHE A 20 -11.91 6.55 2.30
CA PHE A 20 -11.03 6.68 1.15
C PHE A 20 -10.11 5.46 1.03
N LEU A 21 -9.48 5.06 2.13
CA LEU A 21 -8.50 3.98 2.11
C LEU A 21 -9.13 2.61 1.88
N LEU A 22 -10.41 2.46 2.20
CA LEU A 22 -11.12 1.21 1.96
C LEU A 22 -11.87 1.17 0.64
N ASP A 23 -11.79 2.23 -0.14
CA ASP A 23 -12.37 2.27 -1.48
C ASP A 23 -11.28 1.96 -2.51
N PRO A 24 -11.21 0.72 -3.04
CA PRO A 24 -10.14 0.36 -3.96
C PRO A 24 -10.06 1.25 -5.19
N ASN A 25 -11.20 1.73 -5.69
CA ASN A 25 -11.22 2.58 -6.88
C ASN A 25 -10.60 3.94 -6.63
N ARG A 26 -10.72 4.46 -5.41
CA ARG A 26 -10.11 5.73 -5.03
C ARG A 26 -8.66 5.55 -4.62
N LEU A 27 -8.35 4.43 -4.03
CA LEU A 27 -7.01 4.13 -3.54
C LEU A 27 -6.03 3.78 -4.65
N ALA A 28 -6.48 3.01 -5.65
CA ALA A 28 -5.61 2.52 -6.71
C ALA A 28 -4.77 3.61 -7.39
N PRO A 29 -5.34 4.79 -7.74
CA PRO A 29 -4.51 5.83 -8.37
C PRO A 29 -3.40 6.36 -7.48
N CYS A 30 -3.48 6.14 -6.17
CA CYS A 30 -2.45 6.60 -5.24
C CYS A 30 -1.29 5.61 -5.12
N ILE A 31 -1.49 4.38 -5.55
CA ILE A 31 -0.47 3.33 -5.42
C ILE A 31 0.47 3.40 -6.62
N PRO A 32 1.76 3.71 -6.39
CA PRO A 32 2.70 3.80 -7.50
C PRO A 32 2.82 2.47 -8.24
N GLY A 33 2.72 2.53 -9.57
CA GLY A 33 2.84 1.35 -10.41
C GLY A 33 1.58 0.51 -10.54
N CYS A 34 0.49 0.92 -9.90
CA CYS A 34 -0.76 0.18 -9.99
C CYS A 34 -1.42 0.44 -11.36
N GLU A 35 -1.56 -0.61 -12.15
CA GLU A 35 -2.14 -0.51 -13.50
C GLU A 35 -3.60 -0.92 -13.56
N GLY A 36 -4.12 -1.48 -12.48
CA GLY A 36 -5.51 -1.88 -12.45
C GLY A 36 -5.84 -2.56 -11.14
N LEU A 37 -7.12 -2.59 -10.85
CA LEU A 37 -7.60 -3.16 -9.62
C LEU A 37 -8.96 -3.81 -9.87
N GLU A 38 -9.15 -5.00 -9.31
CA GLU A 38 -10.36 -5.78 -9.48
C GLU A 38 -10.87 -6.21 -8.12
N ILE A 39 -12.12 -5.87 -7.82
CA ILE A 39 -12.73 -6.26 -6.55
C ILE A 39 -13.21 -7.70 -6.65
N VAL A 40 -12.73 -8.54 -5.73
CA VAL A 40 -13.15 -9.95 -5.66
C VAL A 40 -14.38 -10.07 -4.77
N ASP A 41 -14.32 -9.51 -3.57
CA ASP A 41 -15.45 -9.47 -2.64
C ASP A 41 -15.21 -8.35 -1.63
N ALA A 42 -16.02 -8.29 -0.57
CA ALA A 42 -15.99 -7.20 0.40
C ALA A 42 -14.64 -7.07 1.13
N ARG A 43 -13.86 -8.14 1.16
CA ARG A 43 -12.60 -8.16 1.91
C ARG A 43 -11.38 -8.46 1.03
N ARG A 44 -11.56 -8.74 -0.25
CA ARG A 44 -10.46 -9.10 -1.14
C ARG A 44 -10.52 -8.36 -2.45
N TYR A 45 -9.37 -7.97 -2.92
CA TYR A 45 -9.22 -7.38 -4.24
C TYR A 45 -7.87 -7.77 -4.82
N THR A 46 -7.78 -7.73 -6.14
CA THR A 46 -6.53 -8.02 -6.85
C THR A 46 -6.06 -6.75 -7.50
N MET A 47 -4.79 -6.40 -7.32
CA MET A 47 -4.23 -5.27 -8.03
C MET A 47 -3.01 -5.72 -8.82
N ARG A 48 -2.82 -5.05 -9.96
CA ARG A 48 -1.66 -5.31 -10.81
C ARG A 48 -0.65 -4.21 -10.62
N LEU A 49 0.52 -4.58 -10.14
CA LEU A 49 1.61 -3.65 -9.92
C LEU A 49 2.75 -3.95 -10.88
N THR A 50 3.24 -2.90 -11.56
CA THR A 50 4.44 -3.01 -12.37
C THR A 50 5.44 -2.00 -11.82
N VAL A 51 6.58 -2.50 -11.35
CA VAL A 51 7.62 -1.64 -10.80
C VAL A 51 8.98 -2.09 -11.28
N LYS A 52 9.91 -1.14 -11.30
CA LYS A 52 11.29 -1.42 -11.64
C LYS A 52 12.11 -1.36 -10.36
N VAL A 53 12.83 -2.46 -10.08
CA VAL A 53 13.67 -2.56 -8.89
C VAL A 53 15.09 -2.88 -9.36
N GLY A 54 15.99 -1.91 -9.22
CA GLY A 54 17.32 -2.04 -9.75
C GLY A 54 17.27 -2.23 -11.27
N PHE A 55 17.83 -3.31 -11.75
CA PHE A 55 17.83 -3.63 -13.19
C PHE A 55 16.68 -4.56 -13.58
N LEU A 56 15.87 -5.00 -12.62
CA LEU A 56 14.73 -5.87 -12.89
C LEU A 56 13.43 -5.09 -12.95
N SER A 57 12.59 -5.46 -13.90
CA SER A 57 11.22 -4.97 -13.96
C SER A 57 10.31 -6.13 -13.58
N THR A 58 9.36 -5.90 -12.69
CA THR A 58 8.44 -6.94 -12.24
C THR A 58 7.00 -6.49 -12.39
N SER A 59 6.15 -7.38 -12.85
CA SER A 59 4.72 -7.17 -12.93
C SER A 59 4.04 -8.24 -12.09
N GLN A 60 3.35 -7.81 -11.06
CA GLN A 60 2.74 -8.72 -10.09
C GLN A 60 1.24 -8.52 -10.02
N ALA A 61 0.51 -9.62 -10.02
CA ALA A 61 -0.90 -9.60 -9.65
C ALA A 61 -0.94 -9.93 -8.17
N ILE A 62 -1.27 -8.94 -7.35
CA ILE A 62 -1.25 -9.09 -5.90
C ILE A 62 -2.68 -9.20 -5.40
N VAL A 63 -2.98 -10.31 -4.72
CA VAL A 63 -4.27 -10.50 -4.08
C VAL A 63 -4.16 -9.95 -2.67
N MET A 64 -4.95 -8.94 -2.37
CA MET A 64 -4.98 -8.31 -1.05
C MET A 64 -6.21 -8.76 -0.29
N GLU A 65 -6.03 -9.05 0.97
CA GLU A 65 -7.13 -9.48 1.85
C GLU A 65 -7.10 -8.68 3.14
N ILE A 66 -8.25 -8.13 3.53
CA ILE A 66 -8.41 -7.46 4.81
C ILE A 66 -8.61 -8.54 5.88
N VAL A 67 -7.69 -8.62 6.84
CA VAL A 67 -7.73 -9.66 7.88
C VAL A 67 -8.21 -9.14 9.22
N GLU A 68 -8.16 -7.82 9.44
CA GLU A 68 -8.63 -7.23 10.68
C GLU A 68 -9.12 -5.82 10.41
N GLU A 69 -10.29 -5.47 10.95
CA GLU A 69 -10.85 -4.13 10.83
C GLU A 69 -11.35 -3.63 12.18
N ASP A 70 -10.95 -2.42 12.54
CA ASP A 70 -11.47 -1.71 13.70
C ASP A 70 -11.72 -0.27 13.26
N PRO A 71 -12.86 -0.01 12.57
CA PRO A 71 -13.12 1.32 12.02
C PRO A 71 -13.34 2.36 13.10
N PRO A 72 -12.87 3.59 12.91
CA PRO A 72 -12.04 4.06 11.81
C PRO A 72 -10.57 4.14 12.21
N ARG A 73 -10.09 3.25 13.06
CA ARG A 73 -8.79 3.34 13.72
C ARG A 73 -7.72 2.41 13.18
N ARG A 74 -8.09 1.19 12.85
CA ARG A 74 -7.06 0.19 12.56
C ARG A 74 -7.51 -0.80 11.48
N LEU A 75 -6.60 -1.08 10.56
CA LEU A 75 -6.83 -2.00 9.46
C LEU A 75 -5.58 -2.85 9.26
N VAL A 76 -5.74 -4.16 9.20
CA VAL A 76 -4.65 -5.06 8.88
C VAL A 76 -5.00 -5.80 7.60
N SER A 77 -4.09 -5.77 6.65
CA SER A 77 -4.24 -6.45 5.36
C SER A 77 -3.04 -7.32 5.09
N LYS A 78 -3.24 -8.37 4.31
CA LYS A 78 -2.11 -9.15 3.80
C LYS A 78 -2.28 -9.33 2.31
N GLY A 79 -1.14 -9.47 1.62
CA GLY A 79 -1.15 -9.63 0.18
C GLY A 79 -0.13 -10.64 -0.28
N HIS A 80 -0.42 -11.27 -1.40
CA HIS A 80 0.48 -12.23 -2.03
C HIS A 80 0.48 -12.00 -3.52
N GLY A 81 1.68 -11.91 -4.09
CA GLY A 81 1.83 -11.75 -5.52
C GLY A 81 2.91 -12.64 -6.07
N GLU A 82 2.81 -12.92 -7.36
CA GLU A 82 3.80 -13.72 -8.07
C GLU A 82 4.10 -13.11 -9.43
N ASP A 83 5.35 -13.24 -9.84
CA ASP A 83 5.77 -12.92 -11.20
C ASP A 83 6.47 -14.15 -11.76
N LYS A 84 5.74 -14.92 -12.54
CA LYS A 84 6.26 -16.18 -13.09
C LYS A 84 7.34 -15.99 -14.12
N LEU A 85 7.35 -14.83 -14.78
CA LEU A 85 8.36 -14.55 -15.79
C LEU A 85 9.77 -14.46 -15.21
N ILE A 86 9.88 -13.93 -13.99
CA ILE A 86 11.18 -13.83 -13.34
C ILE A 86 11.29 -14.75 -12.12
N GLY A 87 10.28 -15.60 -11.88
CA GLY A 87 10.32 -16.55 -10.78
C GLY A 87 10.37 -15.88 -9.42
N SER A 88 9.48 -14.93 -9.16
CA SER A 88 9.47 -14.19 -7.91
C SER A 88 8.13 -14.24 -7.21
N GLN A 89 8.17 -14.12 -5.88
CA GLN A 89 6.97 -14.07 -5.05
C GLN A 89 7.15 -12.96 -4.02
N VAL A 90 6.05 -12.28 -3.71
CA VAL A 90 6.02 -11.22 -2.72
C VAL A 90 4.88 -11.48 -1.75
N ASP A 91 5.18 -11.46 -0.45
CA ASP A 91 4.18 -11.48 0.59
C ASP A 91 4.29 -10.19 1.38
N VAL A 92 3.14 -9.57 1.67
CA VAL A 92 3.13 -8.30 2.40
C VAL A 92 2.06 -8.35 3.47
N ARG A 93 2.36 -7.76 4.62
CA ARG A 93 1.39 -7.55 5.69
C ARG A 93 1.47 -6.09 6.08
N THR A 94 0.35 -5.39 5.97
CA THR A 94 0.30 -3.96 6.25
C THR A 94 -0.65 -3.71 7.41
N THR A 95 -0.18 -2.94 8.38
CA THR A 95 -1.00 -2.44 9.48
C THR A 95 -1.14 -0.94 9.32
N LEU A 96 -2.36 -0.47 9.29
CA LEU A 96 -2.68 0.94 9.13
C LEU A 96 -3.40 1.42 10.37
N GLU A 97 -2.97 2.57 10.90
CA GLU A 97 -3.61 3.16 12.08
C GLU A 97 -3.90 4.62 11.83
N LEU A 98 -5.11 5.03 12.19
CA LEU A 98 -5.57 6.41 12.06
C LEU A 98 -5.79 6.99 13.45
N THR A 99 -5.20 8.15 13.69
CA THR A 99 -5.33 8.86 14.97
C THR A 99 -5.80 10.28 14.71
N PRO A 100 -6.87 10.74 15.38
CA PRO A 100 -7.27 12.15 15.25
C PRO A 100 -6.13 13.07 15.65
N GLU A 101 -5.90 14.12 14.87
CA GLU A 101 -4.85 15.09 15.16
C GLU A 101 -5.36 16.47 14.77
N GLY A 102 -5.77 17.26 15.78
CA GLY A 102 -6.42 18.53 15.51
C GLY A 102 -7.69 18.32 14.71
N GLU A 103 -7.82 19.01 13.59
CA GLU A 103 -8.97 18.84 12.70
C GLU A 103 -8.71 17.80 11.61
N GLY A 104 -7.52 17.22 11.61
CA GLY A 104 -7.13 16.23 10.62
C GLY A 104 -6.92 14.86 11.23
N THR A 105 -6.18 14.05 10.51
CA THR A 105 -5.90 12.68 10.91
C THR A 105 -4.43 12.37 10.66
N ARG A 106 -3.79 11.76 11.64
CA ARG A 106 -2.47 11.17 11.44
C ARG A 106 -2.66 9.76 10.90
N VAL A 107 -2.02 9.49 9.78
CA VAL A 107 -2.01 8.17 9.16
C VAL A 107 -0.64 7.55 9.41
N ALA A 108 -0.64 6.37 10.02
CA ALA A 108 0.60 5.63 10.23
C ALA A 108 0.41 4.24 9.65
N TYR A 109 1.36 3.78 8.85
CA TYR A 109 1.28 2.43 8.39
C TYR A 109 2.65 1.76 8.41
N THR A 110 2.62 0.45 8.64
CA THR A 110 3.79 -0.40 8.70
C THR A 110 3.56 -1.55 7.73
N SER A 111 4.53 -1.80 6.88
CA SER A 111 4.46 -2.93 5.95
C SER A 111 5.64 -3.85 6.19
N ASP A 112 5.33 -5.13 6.43
CA ASP A 112 6.33 -6.18 6.48
C ASP A 112 6.30 -6.89 5.14
N VAL A 113 7.44 -6.89 4.43
CA VAL A 113 7.51 -7.40 3.07
C VAL A 113 8.49 -8.55 3.01
N ARG A 114 8.07 -9.64 2.41
CA ARG A 114 8.92 -10.80 2.18
C ARG A 114 8.98 -11.04 0.68
N VAL A 115 10.19 -11.05 0.14
CA VAL A 115 10.40 -11.23 -1.29
C VAL A 115 11.22 -12.49 -1.49
N LEU A 116 10.72 -13.39 -2.33
CA LEU A 116 11.36 -14.67 -2.62
C LEU A 116 11.65 -14.76 -4.12
N GLY A 117 12.61 -15.61 -4.46
CA GLY A 117 12.98 -15.85 -5.84
C GLY A 117 13.93 -14.79 -6.37
N ARG A 118 13.89 -14.60 -7.68
CA ARG A 118 14.88 -13.77 -8.38
C ARG A 118 14.86 -12.32 -7.93
N LEU A 119 13.68 -11.78 -7.64
CA LEU A 119 13.56 -10.40 -7.18
C LEU A 119 14.30 -10.22 -5.85
N GLY A 120 14.24 -11.23 -4.97
CA GLY A 120 14.95 -11.18 -3.70
C GLY A 120 16.47 -11.16 -3.83
N SER A 121 17.00 -11.60 -4.96
CA SER A 121 18.44 -11.65 -5.17
C SER A 121 19.07 -10.30 -5.50
N ILE A 122 18.24 -9.26 -5.70
CA ILE A 122 18.74 -7.91 -5.99
C ILE A 122 19.51 -7.31 -4.81
N GLY A 123 19.16 -7.75 -3.59
CA GLY A 123 19.84 -7.29 -2.38
C GLY A 123 18.95 -6.40 -1.54
N ASP A 124 19.15 -6.51 -0.23
CA ASP A 124 18.30 -5.81 0.75
C ASP A 124 18.36 -4.29 0.62
N ALA A 125 19.54 -3.75 0.35
CA ALA A 125 19.70 -2.30 0.27
C ALA A 125 18.88 -1.70 -0.89
N VAL A 126 18.91 -2.36 -2.05
CA VAL A 126 18.16 -1.91 -3.22
C VAL A 126 16.66 -2.05 -2.97
N MET A 127 16.25 -3.20 -2.43
CA MET A 127 14.84 -3.44 -2.11
C MET A 127 14.31 -2.42 -1.12
N LYS A 128 15.08 -2.16 -0.06
CA LYS A 128 14.68 -1.22 0.97
C LYS A 128 14.56 0.20 0.44
N SER A 129 15.51 0.60 -0.40
CA SER A 129 15.49 1.92 -1.02
C SER A 129 14.26 2.10 -1.91
N LYS A 130 13.95 1.10 -2.73
CA LYS A 130 12.79 1.16 -3.63
C LYS A 130 11.48 1.18 -2.84
N ALA A 131 11.36 0.33 -1.82
CA ALA A 131 10.15 0.27 -1.03
C ALA A 131 9.92 1.58 -0.26
N GLY A 132 10.98 2.19 0.26
CA GLY A 132 10.88 3.49 0.91
C GLY A 132 10.40 4.57 -0.05
N GLN A 133 10.91 4.55 -1.28
CA GLN A 133 10.51 5.46 -2.34
C GLN A 133 9.01 5.31 -2.66
N LEU A 134 8.57 4.06 -2.81
CA LEU A 134 7.16 3.77 -3.11
C LEU A 134 6.25 4.18 -1.96
N ALA A 135 6.68 3.93 -0.73
CA ALA A 135 5.92 4.30 0.46
C ALA A 135 5.76 5.81 0.57
N ALA A 136 6.83 6.56 0.32
CA ALA A 136 6.78 8.02 0.38
C ALA A 136 5.90 8.59 -0.72
N GLU A 137 5.95 8.01 -1.91
CA GLU A 137 5.11 8.45 -3.02
C GLU A 137 3.64 8.15 -2.75
N PHE A 138 3.35 6.99 -2.20
CA PHE A 138 1.99 6.63 -1.80
C PHE A 138 1.45 7.64 -0.78
N ALA A 139 2.24 7.97 0.23
CA ALA A 139 1.84 8.93 1.26
C ALA A 139 1.55 10.30 0.64
N ARG A 140 2.39 10.76 -0.27
CA ARG A 140 2.17 12.04 -0.96
C ARG A 140 0.89 12.02 -1.77
N ASN A 141 0.63 10.93 -2.46
CA ASN A 141 -0.55 10.81 -3.32
C ASN A 141 -1.84 10.80 -2.50
N VAL A 142 -1.85 10.05 -1.40
CA VAL A 142 -3.00 10.01 -0.51
C VAL A 142 -3.25 11.37 0.13
N LYS A 143 -2.18 12.01 0.59
CA LYS A 143 -2.28 13.33 1.20
C LYS A 143 -2.83 14.36 0.20
N ALA A 144 -2.32 14.36 -1.00
CA ALA A 144 -2.78 15.28 -2.03
C ALA A 144 -4.26 15.06 -2.36
N ALA A 145 -4.67 13.80 -2.48
CA ALA A 145 -6.05 13.47 -2.81
C ALA A 145 -7.01 13.89 -1.69
N LEU A 146 -6.63 13.65 -0.43
CA LEU A 146 -7.49 13.98 0.70
C LEU A 146 -7.47 15.47 1.02
N ASP A 147 -6.32 16.11 0.93
CA ASP A 147 -6.23 17.54 1.22
C ASP A 147 -7.01 18.37 0.19
N SER A 148 -6.91 18.02 -1.08
CA SER A 148 -7.59 18.77 -2.14
C SER A 148 -9.05 18.35 -2.32
N GLY A 149 -9.36 17.08 -2.04
CA GLY A 149 -10.69 16.53 -2.23
C GLY A 149 -11.51 16.42 -0.96
N SER A 150 -10.94 16.77 0.18
CA SER A 150 -11.58 16.56 1.47
C SER A 150 -12.86 17.36 1.67
N SER A 151 -13.03 18.41 0.90
CA SER A 151 -14.23 19.24 0.98
C SER A 151 -15.43 18.61 0.28
N ARG A 152 -15.24 17.52 -0.39
CA ARG A 152 -16.31 16.89 -1.17
C ARG A 152 -16.97 15.77 -0.43
#